data_d499a09cd8dd89dd9114caca7f6a5566
#
_entry.id   d499a09cd8dd89dd9114caca7f6a5566
#
_cell.length_a   1.000
_cell.length_b   1.000
_cell.length_c   1.000
_cell.angle_alpha   90.00
_cell.angle_beta   90.00
_cell.angle_gamma   90.00
#
_symmetry.space_group_name_H-M   'P 1'
#
loop_
_entity.id
_entity.type
_entity.pdbx_description
1 polymer ?
#
loop_
_entity_poly.entity_id
_entity_poly.type
_entity_poly.pdbx_seq_one_letter_code
_entity_poly.pdbx_strand_id
1 'polypeptide(L)'
;MILINGKMVNNIAEEDLNSIIGNCDYIENQYIDYKEMFSFWDERLPPNVQKQKVIEFKNDICSFANAEGGYIFVGISDKNGIPDELVGVDIKNENLDKYELDIREKLANIQPKIPSIKVHFVKLKNGKYIVILEVVADGFAPYVYSSGNDMFDFVSRDGNGKRRMSYNQVMRMFNQSLIICKEIEAFRESRVQFYSKSRENPLYCRAYVISQDFLDIAAHKKVYMMYRENRSLITCPSGFSFVSPNVDGVKFLAYRDDYEKEIYLRNNGICEINIRLEDGCYLHNSNNKWQLSGFAIWNDIILEHIRYSIEHLMKFGYGKKAYICFDIACYEGTITDSGDYYKPQIDRNLIMSSIVEVDDMSSEEMLNESIRNLNYEYFMALGIRSEEKYKQVETAIYI
;
A
#
# COMPACT_ATOMS: atom_id res chain seq x y z
N MET A 1 7.30 -6.16 -11.89
CA MET A 1 8.59 -5.40 -11.91
C MET A 1 9.45 -6.01 -13.03
N ILE A 2 9.95 -5.18 -13.95
CA ILE A 2 10.84 -5.63 -15.03
C ILE A 2 12.29 -5.40 -14.63
N LEU A 3 13.16 -6.36 -14.95
CA LEU A 3 14.61 -6.23 -14.84
C LEU A 3 15.22 -6.26 -16.23
N ILE A 4 16.09 -5.30 -16.52
CA ILE A 4 16.88 -5.26 -17.76
C ILE A 4 18.33 -5.52 -17.38
N ASN A 5 18.92 -6.59 -17.88
CA ASN A 5 20.25 -7.06 -17.46
C ASN A 5 20.39 -7.25 -15.93
N GLY A 6 19.32 -7.66 -15.25
CA GLY A 6 19.29 -7.82 -13.79
C GLY A 6 19.23 -6.50 -13.00
N LYS A 7 19.08 -5.36 -13.67
CA LYS A 7 18.95 -4.04 -13.05
C LYS A 7 17.51 -3.56 -13.07
N MET A 8 17.13 -2.83 -12.03
CA MET A 8 15.85 -2.09 -12.02
C MET A 8 15.89 -0.94 -13.01
N VAL A 9 14.72 -0.53 -13.52
CA VAL A 9 14.56 0.51 -14.54
C VAL A 9 15.18 1.86 -14.13
N ASN A 10 15.21 2.19 -12.84
CA ASN A 10 15.84 3.40 -12.33
C ASN A 10 17.38 3.39 -12.36
N ASN A 11 18.01 2.25 -12.61
CA ASN A 11 19.46 2.03 -12.56
C ASN A 11 20.06 1.57 -13.90
N ILE A 12 19.29 1.67 -14.99
CA ILE A 12 19.75 1.25 -16.33
C ILE A 12 20.43 2.40 -17.07
N ALA A 13 21.33 2.05 -17.96
CA ALA A 13 22.04 2.93 -18.87
C ALA A 13 21.75 2.55 -20.32
N GLU A 14 22.29 3.33 -21.29
CA GLU A 14 22.14 3.05 -22.72
C GLU A 14 22.59 1.64 -23.10
N GLU A 15 23.67 1.15 -22.51
CA GLU A 15 24.21 -0.20 -22.76
C GLU A 15 23.20 -1.29 -22.39
N ASP A 16 22.44 -1.10 -21.31
CA ASP A 16 21.40 -2.02 -20.89
C ASP A 16 20.22 -1.99 -21.87
N LEU A 17 19.84 -0.79 -22.36
CA LEU A 17 18.79 -0.63 -23.38
C LEU A 17 19.20 -1.24 -24.73
N ASN A 18 20.46 -1.15 -25.12
CA ASN A 18 20.94 -1.82 -26.32
C ASN A 18 20.78 -3.33 -26.28
N SER A 19 20.80 -3.93 -25.09
CA SER A 19 20.63 -5.39 -24.94
C SER A 19 19.21 -5.89 -25.17
N ILE A 20 18.21 -5.00 -25.12
CA ILE A 20 16.82 -5.37 -25.40
C ILE A 20 16.47 -5.25 -26.88
N ILE A 21 17.24 -4.50 -27.66
CA ILE A 21 17.00 -4.29 -29.09
C ILE A 21 17.13 -5.61 -29.86
N GLY A 22 16.08 -5.93 -30.62
CA GLY A 22 15.97 -7.19 -31.36
C GLY A 22 15.75 -8.44 -30.50
N ASN A 23 15.58 -8.28 -29.19
CA ASN A 23 15.42 -9.40 -28.26
C ASN A 23 13.93 -9.70 -28.02
N CYS A 24 13.50 -10.90 -28.41
CA CYS A 24 12.12 -11.38 -28.30
C CYS A 24 11.65 -11.54 -26.84
N ASP A 25 12.56 -11.63 -25.86
CA ASP A 25 12.20 -11.70 -24.44
C ASP A 25 11.57 -10.38 -23.95
N TYR A 26 11.80 -9.28 -24.65
CA TYR A 26 11.26 -7.96 -24.38
C TYR A 26 10.17 -7.53 -25.37
N ILE A 27 9.49 -8.49 -25.99
CA ILE A 27 8.34 -8.22 -26.87
C ILE A 27 7.22 -7.49 -26.07
N GLU A 28 6.51 -6.59 -26.75
CA GLU A 28 5.31 -5.96 -26.19
C GLU A 28 4.34 -6.99 -25.62
N ASN A 29 3.88 -6.72 -24.42
CA ASN A 29 2.97 -7.59 -23.69
C ASN A 29 2.09 -6.79 -22.72
N GLN A 30 1.42 -7.45 -21.80
CA GLN A 30 0.59 -6.75 -20.80
C GLN A 30 1.37 -5.81 -19.89
N TYR A 31 2.71 -5.91 -19.80
CA TYR A 31 3.57 -5.11 -18.93
C TYR A 31 4.47 -4.14 -19.67
N ILE A 32 4.64 -4.27 -20.97
CA ILE A 32 5.58 -3.47 -21.76
C ILE A 32 4.89 -2.91 -23.00
N ASP A 33 5.12 -1.63 -23.27
CA ASP A 33 4.69 -0.94 -24.48
C ASP A 33 5.81 -0.03 -24.99
N TYR A 34 6.04 0.02 -26.32
CA TYR A 34 7.06 0.85 -26.94
C TYR A 34 6.40 1.98 -27.75
N LYS A 35 7.00 3.15 -27.69
CA LYS A 35 6.60 4.32 -28.48
C LYS A 35 7.85 5.01 -29.02
N GLU A 36 7.89 5.25 -30.31
CA GLU A 36 8.99 6.01 -30.91
C GLU A 36 9.06 7.44 -30.35
N MET A 37 7.88 8.05 -30.09
CA MET A 37 7.76 9.39 -29.53
C MET A 37 6.39 9.58 -28.87
N PHE A 38 6.24 10.66 -28.09
CA PHE A 38 4.92 11.11 -27.69
C PHE A 38 4.20 11.76 -28.88
N SER A 39 3.35 11.02 -29.55
CA SER A 39 2.66 11.46 -30.78
C SER A 39 1.83 12.74 -30.59
N PHE A 40 1.41 13.08 -29.35
CA PHE A 40 0.69 14.32 -29.07
C PHE A 40 1.59 15.57 -29.06
N TRP A 41 2.92 15.41 -29.09
CA TRP A 41 3.88 16.47 -29.27
C TRP A 41 4.43 16.60 -30.71
N ASP A 42 3.94 15.73 -31.62
CA ASP A 42 4.33 15.84 -33.02
C ASP A 42 3.67 17.06 -33.67
N GLU A 43 4.48 18.10 -33.85
CA GLU A 43 4.05 19.37 -34.45
C GLU A 43 3.60 19.24 -35.92
N ARG A 44 3.91 18.11 -36.58
CA ARG A 44 3.47 17.80 -37.95
C ARG A 44 2.00 17.41 -38.00
N LEU A 45 1.41 17.01 -36.86
CA LEU A 45 0.00 16.58 -36.76
C LEU A 45 -0.92 17.81 -36.58
N PRO A 46 -2.11 17.78 -37.17
CA PRO A 46 -3.14 18.79 -36.93
C PRO A 46 -3.55 18.83 -35.44
N PRO A 47 -3.96 19.99 -34.89
CA PRO A 47 -4.30 20.13 -33.46
C PRO A 47 -5.40 19.21 -32.98
N ASN A 48 -6.39 18.88 -33.83
CA ASN A 48 -7.45 17.90 -33.49
C ASN A 48 -6.90 16.48 -33.37
N VAL A 49 -5.91 16.12 -34.19
CA VAL A 49 -5.25 14.81 -34.13
C VAL A 49 -4.35 14.74 -32.89
N GLN A 50 -3.59 15.82 -32.58
CA GLN A 50 -2.81 15.89 -31.35
C GLN A 50 -3.69 15.70 -30.10
N LYS A 51 -4.87 16.33 -30.03
CA LYS A 51 -5.84 16.13 -28.95
C LYS A 51 -6.27 14.66 -28.84
N GLN A 52 -6.52 13.99 -29.96
CA GLN A 52 -6.87 12.58 -29.97
C GLN A 52 -5.70 11.71 -29.47
N LYS A 53 -4.46 12.05 -29.81
CA LYS A 53 -3.25 11.36 -29.30
C LYS A 53 -3.07 11.54 -27.79
N VAL A 54 -3.47 12.66 -27.21
CA VAL A 54 -3.53 12.82 -25.75
C VAL A 54 -4.55 11.85 -25.14
N ILE A 55 -5.72 11.69 -25.75
CA ILE A 55 -6.73 10.73 -25.28
C ILE A 55 -6.21 9.29 -25.38
N GLU A 56 -5.55 8.93 -26.48
CA GLU A 56 -4.92 7.61 -26.64
C GLU A 56 -3.88 7.37 -25.55
N PHE A 57 -3.03 8.34 -25.24
CA PHE A 57 -2.03 8.26 -24.17
C PHE A 57 -2.68 8.08 -22.79
N LYS A 58 -3.73 8.85 -22.47
CA LYS A 58 -4.47 8.67 -21.22
C LYS A 58 -5.05 7.25 -21.11
N ASN A 59 -5.60 6.73 -22.20
CA ASN A 59 -6.12 5.37 -22.24
C ASN A 59 -5.01 4.32 -22.11
N ASP A 60 -3.79 4.58 -22.63
CA ASP A 60 -2.64 3.71 -22.39
C ASP A 60 -2.33 3.64 -20.90
N ILE A 61 -2.19 4.79 -20.23
CA ILE A 61 -1.96 4.86 -18.79
C ILE A 61 -3.07 4.19 -17.98
N CYS A 62 -4.35 4.50 -18.27
CA CYS A 62 -5.48 3.88 -17.60
C CYS A 62 -5.47 2.35 -17.80
N SER A 63 -5.10 1.87 -18.98
CA SER A 63 -5.11 0.44 -19.27
C SER A 63 -4.08 -0.34 -18.46
N PHE A 64 -2.89 0.24 -18.21
CA PHE A 64 -1.91 -0.32 -17.32
C PHE A 64 -2.36 -0.25 -15.85
N ALA A 65 -2.89 0.91 -15.42
CA ALA A 65 -3.33 1.09 -14.05
C ALA A 65 -4.53 0.19 -13.69
N ASN A 66 -5.38 -0.14 -14.66
CA ASN A 66 -6.50 -1.08 -14.52
C ASN A 66 -6.11 -2.55 -14.69
N ALA A 67 -4.84 -2.83 -14.98
CA ALA A 67 -4.25 -4.16 -15.01
C ALA A 67 -3.26 -4.31 -13.84
N GLU A 68 -2.13 -4.90 -14.08
CA GLU A 68 -1.09 -5.14 -13.06
C GLU A 68 0.01 -4.06 -13.07
N GLY A 69 -0.25 -2.90 -13.70
CA GLY A 69 0.77 -1.89 -13.96
C GLY A 69 1.68 -2.28 -15.13
N GLY A 70 2.76 -1.53 -15.34
CA GLY A 70 3.72 -1.83 -16.40
C GLY A 70 4.57 -0.64 -16.80
N TYR A 71 5.19 -0.74 -17.96
CA TYR A 71 6.18 0.21 -18.45
C TYR A 71 5.90 0.64 -19.88
N ILE A 72 5.97 1.95 -20.13
CA ILE A 72 5.94 2.52 -21.48
C ILE A 72 7.32 3.10 -21.76
N PHE A 73 8.00 2.56 -22.74
CA PHE A 73 9.30 3.04 -23.20
C PHE A 73 9.10 3.99 -24.37
N VAL A 74 9.40 5.28 -24.17
CA VAL A 74 9.29 6.30 -25.21
C VAL A 74 10.66 6.69 -25.70
N GLY A 75 10.84 6.70 -27.01
CA GLY A 75 12.12 6.86 -27.70
C GLY A 75 12.67 5.53 -28.27
N ILE A 76 11.88 4.45 -28.19
CA ILE A 76 12.22 3.16 -28.79
C ILE A 76 11.19 2.85 -29.88
N SER A 77 11.66 2.58 -31.11
CA SER A 77 10.80 2.05 -32.16
C SER A 77 10.65 0.54 -31.99
N ASP A 78 9.55 0.00 -32.48
CA ASP A 78 9.31 -1.44 -32.51
C ASP A 78 8.98 -1.95 -33.92
N LYS A 79 9.26 -3.24 -34.16
CA LYS A 79 8.78 -4.00 -35.30
C LYS A 79 8.05 -5.25 -34.79
N ASN A 80 6.75 -5.32 -35.05
CA ASN A 80 5.90 -6.41 -34.59
C ASN A 80 5.95 -6.59 -33.06
N GLY A 81 6.03 -5.48 -32.29
CA GLY A 81 6.14 -5.49 -30.85
C GLY A 81 7.53 -5.81 -30.29
N ILE A 82 8.52 -6.07 -31.14
CA ILE A 82 9.92 -6.28 -30.73
C ILE A 82 10.66 -4.95 -30.84
N PRO A 83 11.35 -4.49 -29.77
CA PRO A 83 12.11 -3.22 -29.81
C PRO A 83 13.19 -3.29 -30.89
N ASP A 84 13.24 -2.29 -31.80
CA ASP A 84 14.07 -2.30 -32.99
C ASP A 84 15.22 -1.30 -32.95
N GLU A 85 14.96 -0.05 -32.50
CA GLU A 85 15.98 1.00 -32.49
C GLU A 85 15.78 1.97 -31.32
N LEU A 86 16.90 2.45 -30.73
CA LEU A 86 16.92 3.56 -29.78
C LEU A 86 16.90 4.90 -30.51
N VAL A 87 15.71 5.37 -30.86
CA VAL A 87 15.51 6.65 -31.57
C VAL A 87 15.79 7.85 -30.66
N GLY A 88 15.37 7.76 -29.42
CA GLY A 88 15.46 8.79 -28.40
C GLY A 88 14.56 10.01 -28.68
N VAL A 89 14.18 10.72 -27.63
CA VAL A 89 13.42 11.97 -27.70
C VAL A 89 14.30 13.17 -27.31
N ASP A 90 14.07 14.30 -27.97
CA ASP A 90 14.77 15.54 -27.64
C ASP A 90 14.08 16.25 -26.48
N ILE A 91 14.84 16.53 -25.40
CA ILE A 91 14.36 17.31 -24.27
C ILE A 91 15.00 18.72 -24.32
N LYS A 92 14.19 19.72 -24.62
CA LYS A 92 14.64 21.12 -24.76
C LYS A 92 15.35 21.59 -23.49
N ASN A 93 16.56 22.12 -23.64
CA ASN A 93 17.41 22.63 -22.56
C ASN A 93 17.74 21.64 -21.46
N GLU A 94 17.61 20.35 -21.74
CA GLU A 94 17.81 19.26 -20.75
C GLU A 94 17.03 19.44 -19.42
N ASN A 95 15.88 20.13 -19.46
CA ASN A 95 15.05 20.37 -18.29
C ASN A 95 14.10 19.18 -18.08
N LEU A 96 14.58 18.17 -17.37
CA LEU A 96 13.86 16.92 -17.11
C LEU A 96 12.63 17.15 -16.23
N ASP A 97 12.73 18.00 -15.21
CA ASP A 97 11.62 18.28 -14.28
C ASP A 97 10.45 18.92 -15.00
N LYS A 98 10.74 19.90 -15.90
CA LYS A 98 9.70 20.49 -16.72
C LYS A 98 9.07 19.50 -17.68
N TYR A 99 9.87 18.62 -18.27
CA TYR A 99 9.39 17.60 -19.19
C TYR A 99 8.46 16.60 -18.48
N GLU A 100 8.82 16.19 -17.26
CA GLU A 100 7.96 15.36 -16.42
C GLU A 100 6.65 16.07 -16.05
N LEU A 101 6.71 17.35 -15.67
CA LEU A 101 5.53 18.16 -15.38
C LEU A 101 4.59 18.22 -16.59
N ASP A 102 5.14 18.49 -17.78
CA ASP A 102 4.37 18.56 -19.03
C ASP A 102 3.68 17.20 -19.34
N ILE A 103 4.32 16.07 -19.04
CA ILE A 103 3.70 14.73 -19.14
C ILE A 103 2.53 14.61 -18.15
N ARG A 104 2.74 14.99 -16.89
CA ARG A 104 1.70 14.89 -15.84
C ARG A 104 0.50 15.78 -16.15
N GLU A 105 0.72 16.98 -16.71
CA GLU A 105 -0.36 17.86 -17.17
C GLU A 105 -1.23 17.20 -18.26
N LYS A 106 -0.63 16.42 -19.17
CA LYS A 106 -1.41 15.68 -20.18
C LYS A 106 -2.31 14.60 -19.58
N LEU A 107 -2.03 14.13 -18.36
CA LEU A 107 -2.82 13.14 -17.66
C LEU A 107 -3.95 13.74 -16.81
N ALA A 108 -4.09 15.05 -16.79
CA ALA A 108 -5.20 15.70 -16.10
C ALA A 108 -6.56 15.16 -16.56
N ASN A 109 -7.55 15.15 -15.65
CA ASN A 109 -8.90 14.65 -15.86
C ASN A 109 -9.03 13.11 -15.98
N ILE A 110 -8.01 12.35 -15.61
CA ILE A 110 -8.18 10.93 -15.29
C ILE A 110 -8.85 10.82 -13.91
N GLN A 111 -9.81 9.95 -13.78
CA GLN A 111 -10.56 9.72 -12.55
C GLN A 111 -10.30 8.31 -12.02
N PRO A 112 -10.36 8.11 -10.70
CA PRO A 112 -10.68 9.08 -9.63
C PRO A 112 -9.56 10.08 -9.34
N LYS A 113 -8.33 9.77 -9.73
CA LYS A 113 -7.11 10.61 -9.64
C LYS A 113 -6.18 10.26 -10.80
N ILE A 114 -5.08 10.98 -10.97
CA ILE A 114 -4.00 10.56 -11.87
C ILE A 114 -3.37 9.28 -11.29
N PRO A 115 -3.23 8.18 -12.07
CA PRO A 115 -2.54 6.98 -11.63
C PRO A 115 -1.13 7.26 -11.12
N SER A 116 -0.64 6.43 -10.20
CA SER A 116 0.74 6.55 -9.72
C SER A 116 1.72 6.22 -10.84
N ILE A 117 2.53 7.22 -11.25
CA ILE A 117 3.50 7.10 -12.34
C ILE A 117 4.85 7.58 -11.86
N LYS A 118 5.89 6.77 -12.11
CA LYS A 118 7.29 7.20 -11.97
C LYS A 118 7.88 7.40 -13.35
N VAL A 119 8.59 8.50 -13.54
CA VAL A 119 9.23 8.85 -14.81
C VAL A 119 10.72 8.68 -14.67
N HIS A 120 11.32 7.85 -15.50
CA HIS A 120 12.76 7.61 -15.53
C HIS A 120 13.33 8.11 -16.86
N PHE A 121 14.52 8.69 -16.81
CA PHE A 121 15.21 9.23 -17.97
C PHE A 121 16.56 8.55 -18.16
N VAL A 122 16.80 7.99 -19.33
CA VAL A 122 18.10 7.42 -19.71
C VAL A 122 18.70 8.26 -20.82
N LYS A 123 19.80 8.95 -20.53
CA LYS A 123 20.51 9.79 -21.53
C LYS A 123 21.30 8.89 -22.47
N LEU A 124 21.11 9.08 -23.77
CA LEU A 124 21.84 8.42 -24.82
C LEU A 124 23.11 9.20 -25.21
N LYS A 125 24.10 8.49 -25.81
CA LYS A 125 25.35 9.10 -26.30
C LYS A 125 25.14 10.17 -27.37
N ASN A 126 24.03 10.11 -28.11
CA ASN A 126 23.64 11.11 -29.08
C ASN A 126 23.00 12.38 -28.47
N GLY A 127 22.91 12.46 -27.13
CA GLY A 127 22.34 13.59 -26.40
C GLY A 127 20.82 13.52 -26.21
N LYS A 128 20.12 12.59 -26.85
CA LYS A 128 18.69 12.35 -26.64
C LYS A 128 18.42 11.51 -25.41
N TYR A 129 17.14 11.31 -25.09
CA TYR A 129 16.73 10.55 -23.92
C TYR A 129 15.72 9.44 -24.28
N ILE A 130 15.83 8.31 -23.60
CA ILE A 130 14.71 7.36 -23.49
C ILE A 130 13.94 7.74 -22.22
N VAL A 131 12.63 7.93 -22.36
CA VAL A 131 11.73 8.22 -21.24
C VAL A 131 10.95 6.96 -20.91
N ILE A 132 11.03 6.51 -19.67
CA ILE A 132 10.36 5.29 -19.24
C ILE A 132 9.31 5.66 -18.20
N LEU A 133 8.05 5.41 -18.53
CA LEU A 133 6.93 5.60 -17.61
C LEU A 133 6.64 4.28 -16.90
N GLU A 134 6.90 4.22 -15.62
CA GLU A 134 6.48 3.12 -14.75
C GLU A 134 5.10 3.44 -14.21
N VAL A 135 4.06 2.74 -14.68
CA VAL A 135 2.70 2.84 -14.18
C VAL A 135 2.50 1.81 -13.09
N VAL A 136 2.15 2.26 -11.90
CA VAL A 136 1.94 1.38 -10.74
C VAL A 136 0.45 1.07 -10.64
N ALA A 137 0.10 -0.23 -10.58
CA ALA A 137 -1.24 -0.64 -10.22
C ALA A 137 -1.47 -0.33 -8.74
N ASP A 138 -2.49 0.44 -8.43
CA ASP A 138 -2.88 0.80 -7.08
C ASP A 138 -4.35 0.45 -6.82
N GLY A 139 -4.81 0.59 -5.59
CA GLY A 139 -6.16 0.21 -5.21
C GLY A 139 -7.26 1.18 -5.63
N PHE A 140 -6.96 2.20 -6.41
CA PHE A 140 -7.95 3.18 -6.88
C PHE A 140 -8.59 2.81 -8.22
N ALA A 141 -8.15 1.71 -8.84
CA ALA A 141 -8.83 1.20 -10.03
C ALA A 141 -10.33 0.95 -9.75
N PRO A 142 -11.22 1.19 -10.73
CA PRO A 142 -10.91 1.40 -12.13
C PRO A 142 -10.65 2.87 -12.48
N TYR A 143 -9.56 3.09 -13.20
CA TYR A 143 -9.21 4.38 -13.79
C TYR A 143 -9.91 4.60 -15.12
N VAL A 144 -10.36 5.83 -15.34
CA VAL A 144 -11.04 6.19 -16.59
C VAL A 144 -10.75 7.64 -16.96
N TYR A 145 -10.66 7.91 -18.25
CA TYR A 145 -10.67 9.24 -18.78
C TYR A 145 -12.06 9.60 -19.31
N SER A 146 -12.59 10.75 -18.88
CA SER A 146 -13.80 11.32 -19.44
C SER A 146 -13.47 12.29 -20.57
N SER A 147 -13.99 12.03 -21.76
CA SER A 147 -13.80 12.91 -22.92
C SER A 147 -14.69 14.17 -22.88
N GLY A 148 -15.45 14.39 -21.80
CA GLY A 148 -16.34 15.56 -21.65
C GLY A 148 -17.76 15.36 -22.21
N ASN A 149 -18.05 14.21 -22.81
CA ASN A 149 -19.37 13.88 -23.36
C ASN A 149 -20.13 12.87 -22.47
N ASP A 150 -19.82 12.83 -21.16
CA ASP A 150 -20.37 11.84 -20.18
C ASP A 150 -20.19 10.37 -20.58
N MET A 151 -19.29 10.11 -21.55
CA MET A 151 -18.93 8.76 -21.95
C MET A 151 -17.62 8.35 -21.26
N PHE A 152 -17.70 7.25 -20.53
CA PHE A 152 -16.56 6.66 -19.82
C PHE A 152 -16.18 5.33 -20.48
N ASP A 153 -14.99 5.31 -21.08
CA ASP A 153 -14.41 4.09 -21.63
C ASP A 153 -13.39 3.50 -20.64
N PHE A 154 -13.84 2.52 -19.86
CA PHE A 154 -12.97 1.75 -19.02
C PHE A 154 -12.16 0.76 -19.87
N VAL A 155 -10.84 0.90 -19.86
CA VAL A 155 -9.93 0.07 -20.62
C VAL A 155 -8.96 -0.66 -19.68
N SER A 156 -8.59 -1.88 -20.05
CA SER A 156 -7.57 -2.66 -19.36
C SER A 156 -6.65 -3.33 -20.40
N ARG A 157 -5.47 -3.76 -20.00
CA ARG A 157 -4.58 -4.54 -20.86
C ARG A 157 -4.87 -6.03 -20.72
N ASP A 158 -4.81 -6.71 -21.87
CA ASP A 158 -4.91 -8.16 -21.96
C ASP A 158 -3.99 -8.62 -23.10
N GLY A 159 -2.87 -9.24 -22.74
CA GLY A 159 -1.77 -9.49 -23.67
C GLY A 159 -1.12 -8.19 -24.14
N ASN A 160 -0.94 -8.03 -25.45
CA ASN A 160 -0.30 -6.85 -26.06
C ASN A 160 -1.29 -5.75 -26.46
N GLY A 161 -2.57 -5.87 -26.08
CA GLY A 161 -3.61 -4.94 -26.53
C GLY A 161 -4.43 -4.32 -25.40
N LYS A 162 -5.02 -3.14 -25.69
CA LYS A 162 -6.06 -2.53 -24.87
C LYS A 162 -7.41 -3.14 -25.21
N ARG A 163 -8.19 -3.49 -24.19
CA ARG A 163 -9.59 -3.93 -24.35
C ARG A 163 -10.51 -3.12 -23.46
N ARG A 164 -11.71 -2.85 -23.98
CA ARG A 164 -12.78 -2.30 -23.15
C ARG A 164 -13.18 -3.33 -22.11
N MET A 165 -13.29 -2.87 -20.89
CA MET A 165 -13.76 -3.70 -19.78
C MET A 165 -15.25 -3.97 -19.91
N SER A 166 -15.68 -5.18 -19.61
CA SER A 166 -17.09 -5.51 -19.49
C SER A 166 -17.70 -4.84 -18.25
N TYR A 167 -19.01 -4.66 -18.23
CA TYR A 167 -19.74 -4.16 -17.07
C TYR A 167 -19.37 -4.91 -15.79
N ASN A 168 -19.31 -6.24 -15.86
CA ASN A 168 -18.96 -7.06 -14.70
C ASN A 168 -17.52 -6.84 -14.20
N GLN A 169 -16.55 -6.57 -15.08
CA GLN A 169 -15.20 -6.25 -14.69
C GLN A 169 -15.13 -4.89 -13.98
N VAL A 170 -15.78 -3.87 -14.56
CA VAL A 170 -15.86 -2.54 -13.95
C VAL A 170 -16.53 -2.60 -12.58
N MET A 171 -17.65 -3.30 -12.46
CA MET A 171 -18.35 -3.46 -11.19
C MET A 171 -17.53 -4.22 -10.15
N ARG A 172 -16.78 -5.24 -10.55
CA ARG A 172 -15.87 -5.93 -9.62
C ARG A 172 -14.80 -5.00 -9.08
N MET A 173 -14.18 -4.19 -9.94
CA MET A 173 -13.14 -3.26 -9.52
C MET A 173 -13.68 -2.19 -8.57
N PHE A 174 -14.85 -1.58 -8.88
CA PHE A 174 -15.48 -0.64 -7.96
C PHE A 174 -15.84 -1.25 -6.60
N ASN A 175 -16.27 -2.50 -6.60
CA ASN A 175 -16.67 -3.19 -5.37
C ASN A 175 -15.49 -3.77 -4.61
N GLN A 176 -14.32 -3.90 -5.21
CA GLN A 176 -13.19 -4.61 -4.60
C GLN A 176 -12.74 -3.96 -3.30
N SER A 177 -12.56 -2.65 -3.26
CA SER A 177 -12.22 -1.94 -2.02
C SER A 177 -13.34 -1.98 -0.99
N LEU A 178 -14.60 -1.88 -1.41
CA LEU A 178 -15.76 -2.00 -0.53
C LEU A 178 -15.90 -3.42 0.05
N ILE A 179 -15.64 -4.45 -0.76
CA ILE A 179 -15.64 -5.85 -0.30
C ILE A 179 -14.50 -6.05 0.70
N ILE A 180 -13.30 -5.57 0.40
CA ILE A 180 -12.15 -5.68 1.29
C ILE A 180 -12.44 -5.03 2.64
N CYS A 181 -12.93 -3.79 2.67
CA CYS A 181 -13.27 -3.12 3.92
C CYS A 181 -14.35 -3.89 4.71
N LYS A 182 -15.41 -4.37 4.06
CA LYS A 182 -16.45 -5.17 4.71
C LYS A 182 -15.91 -6.49 5.29
N GLU A 183 -15.04 -7.17 4.57
CA GLU A 183 -14.44 -8.42 5.05
C GLU A 183 -13.46 -8.18 6.21
N ILE A 184 -12.73 -7.05 6.20
CA ILE A 184 -11.91 -6.63 7.34
C ILE A 184 -12.80 -6.31 8.54
N GLU A 185 -13.88 -5.58 8.37
CA GLU A 185 -14.86 -5.29 9.43
C GLU A 185 -15.45 -6.57 10.01
N ALA A 186 -15.92 -7.48 9.16
CA ALA A 186 -16.47 -8.78 9.57
C ALA A 186 -15.43 -9.62 10.32
N PHE A 187 -14.18 -9.61 9.88
CA PHE A 187 -13.09 -10.27 10.58
C PHE A 187 -12.89 -9.65 11.97
N ARG A 188 -12.79 -8.33 12.08
CA ARG A 188 -12.64 -7.61 13.37
C ARG A 188 -13.80 -7.93 14.33
N GLU A 189 -15.04 -7.86 13.85
CA GLU A 189 -16.22 -8.21 14.64
C GLU A 189 -16.17 -9.65 15.15
N SER A 190 -15.74 -10.60 14.32
CA SER A 190 -15.57 -11.98 14.72
C SER A 190 -14.54 -12.15 15.85
N ARG A 191 -13.46 -11.34 15.81
CA ARG A 191 -12.43 -11.31 16.86
C ARG A 191 -12.97 -10.72 18.16
N VAL A 192 -13.73 -9.63 18.07
CA VAL A 192 -14.41 -9.05 19.24
C VAL A 192 -15.33 -10.06 19.90
N GLN A 193 -16.18 -10.75 19.11
CA GLN A 193 -17.11 -11.77 19.62
C GLN A 193 -16.39 -12.98 20.23
N PHE A 194 -15.30 -13.43 19.62
CA PHE A 194 -14.52 -14.55 20.13
C PHE A 194 -13.99 -14.26 21.54
N TYR A 195 -13.39 -13.09 21.74
CA TYR A 195 -12.80 -12.75 23.04
C TYR A 195 -13.85 -12.36 24.09
N SER A 196 -14.97 -11.77 23.69
CA SER A 196 -16.06 -11.47 24.65
C SER A 196 -16.74 -12.72 25.19
N LYS A 197 -16.77 -13.81 24.42
CA LYS A 197 -17.35 -15.11 24.87
C LYS A 197 -16.39 -15.91 25.72
N SER A 198 -15.10 -15.73 25.57
CA SER A 198 -14.09 -16.57 26.24
C SER A 198 -13.73 -16.10 27.64
N ARG A 199 -14.07 -14.87 28.03
CA ARG A 199 -13.66 -14.27 29.32
C ARG A 199 -14.68 -13.24 29.82
N GLU A 200 -14.87 -13.20 31.14
CA GLU A 200 -15.62 -12.12 31.81
C GLU A 200 -14.82 -10.80 31.71
N ASN A 201 -15.37 -9.81 31.01
CA ASN A 201 -14.82 -8.46 30.80
C ASN A 201 -13.37 -8.40 30.25
N PRO A 202 -13.16 -8.79 29.02
CA PRO A 202 -11.82 -8.68 28.41
C PRO A 202 -11.49 -7.23 28.10
N LEU A 203 -10.58 -6.65 28.86
CA LEU A 203 -9.92 -5.39 28.52
C LEU A 203 -8.74 -5.73 27.61
N TYR A 204 -8.70 -5.19 26.39
CA TYR A 204 -7.66 -5.51 25.43
C TYR A 204 -7.38 -4.35 24.47
N CYS A 205 -6.17 -4.36 23.92
CA CYS A 205 -5.81 -3.62 22.72
C CYS A 205 -5.41 -4.61 21.62
N ARG A 206 -5.91 -4.39 20.43
CA ARG A 206 -5.51 -5.12 19.21
C ARG A 206 -5.12 -4.16 18.13
N ALA A 207 -4.10 -4.53 17.37
CA ALA A 207 -3.79 -3.88 16.11
C ALA A 207 -3.68 -4.93 15.01
N TYR A 208 -4.04 -4.53 13.81
CA TYR A 208 -4.08 -5.39 12.64
C TYR A 208 -3.29 -4.76 11.51
N VAL A 209 -2.53 -5.59 10.82
CA VAL A 209 -1.95 -5.31 9.53
C VAL A 209 -2.40 -6.40 8.57
N ILE A 210 -3.13 -6.04 7.54
CA ILE A 210 -3.83 -6.96 6.64
C ILE A 210 -3.37 -6.70 5.22
N SER A 211 -2.72 -7.69 4.59
CA SER A 211 -2.35 -7.60 3.18
C SER A 211 -3.59 -7.48 2.29
N GLN A 212 -3.49 -6.76 1.19
CA GLN A 212 -4.55 -6.72 0.17
C GLN A 212 -4.92 -8.12 -0.35
N ASP A 213 -3.98 -9.05 -0.30
CA ASP A 213 -4.13 -10.41 -0.84
C ASP A 213 -4.87 -11.36 0.12
N PHE A 214 -5.37 -10.86 1.27
CA PHE A 214 -5.90 -11.73 2.33
C PHE A 214 -7.14 -12.55 1.91
N LEU A 215 -7.86 -12.12 0.89
CA LEU A 215 -9.00 -12.84 0.29
C LEU A 215 -8.60 -13.74 -0.89
N ASP A 216 -7.38 -13.59 -1.41
CA ASP A 216 -6.90 -14.41 -2.51
C ASP A 216 -6.25 -15.69 -1.99
N ILE A 217 -6.99 -16.80 -2.05
CA ILE A 217 -6.51 -18.11 -1.59
C ILE A 217 -5.21 -18.53 -2.30
N ALA A 218 -5.01 -18.13 -3.57
CA ALA A 218 -3.81 -18.46 -4.32
C ALA A 218 -2.56 -17.72 -3.81
N ALA A 219 -2.77 -16.53 -3.22
CA ALA A 219 -1.69 -15.73 -2.62
C ALA A 219 -1.32 -16.20 -1.20
N HIS A 220 -2.12 -17.03 -0.55
CA HIS A 220 -1.86 -17.48 0.82
C HIS A 220 -0.53 -18.21 0.95
N LYS A 221 0.23 -17.87 1.98
CA LYS A 221 1.55 -18.46 2.28
C LYS A 221 1.41 -19.51 3.38
N LYS A 222 2.24 -20.52 3.32
CA LYS A 222 2.35 -21.49 4.42
C LYS A 222 3.37 -20.98 5.45
N VAL A 223 2.99 -19.96 6.21
CA VAL A 223 3.86 -19.24 7.15
C VAL A 223 4.58 -20.16 8.12
N TYR A 224 3.90 -21.20 8.63
CA TYR A 224 4.54 -22.18 9.51
C TYR A 224 5.65 -22.97 8.79
N MET A 225 5.42 -23.38 7.54
CA MET A 225 6.44 -24.11 6.77
C MET A 225 7.66 -23.21 6.50
N MET A 226 7.42 -21.95 6.15
CA MET A 226 8.49 -20.95 5.97
C MET A 226 9.30 -20.76 7.26
N TYR A 227 8.63 -20.64 8.41
CA TYR A 227 9.28 -20.57 9.72
C TYR A 227 10.11 -21.83 10.03
N ARG A 228 9.60 -23.02 9.73
CA ARG A 228 10.29 -24.30 9.98
C ARG A 228 11.53 -24.45 9.11
N GLU A 229 11.46 -24.05 7.83
CA GLU A 229 12.54 -24.15 6.88
C GLU A 229 13.62 -23.11 7.10
N ASN A 230 13.23 -21.90 7.48
CA ASN A 230 14.15 -20.81 7.74
C ASN A 230 13.69 -19.96 8.94
N ARG A 231 14.16 -20.30 10.13
CA ARG A 231 13.82 -19.60 11.37
C ARG A 231 14.24 -18.13 11.39
N SER A 232 15.24 -17.75 10.57
CA SER A 232 15.67 -16.35 10.46
C SER A 232 14.72 -15.47 9.68
N LEU A 233 13.81 -16.08 8.91
CA LEU A 233 12.81 -15.36 8.13
C LEU A 233 11.77 -14.67 9.03
N ILE A 234 11.46 -15.31 10.17
CA ILE A 234 10.52 -14.77 11.16
C ILE A 234 11.29 -14.56 12.46
N THR A 235 11.62 -13.32 12.75
CA THR A 235 12.26 -12.95 14.01
C THR A 235 11.20 -12.92 15.12
N CYS A 236 11.49 -13.56 16.25
CA CYS A 236 10.64 -13.45 17.42
C CYS A 236 10.78 -12.02 17.97
N PRO A 237 9.70 -11.26 18.14
CA PRO A 237 9.78 -9.92 18.71
C PRO A 237 10.34 -9.94 20.13
N SER A 238 10.96 -8.84 20.54
CA SER A 238 11.47 -8.71 21.91
C SER A 238 10.36 -8.89 22.94
N GLY A 239 10.63 -9.65 24.00
CA GLY A 239 9.66 -9.91 25.06
C GLY A 239 8.70 -11.10 24.83
N PHE A 240 8.80 -11.81 23.68
CA PHE A 240 8.07 -13.05 23.45
C PHE A 240 8.93 -14.28 23.76
N SER A 241 8.33 -15.27 24.40
CA SER A 241 9.06 -16.43 24.91
C SER A 241 8.68 -17.73 24.22
N PHE A 242 7.50 -17.80 23.63
CA PHE A 242 6.96 -19.03 23.06
C PHE A 242 6.50 -18.82 21.63
N VAL A 243 6.78 -19.84 20.80
CA VAL A 243 6.29 -19.91 19.42
C VAL A 243 5.32 -21.08 19.33
N SER A 244 4.08 -20.81 18.94
CA SER A 244 3.03 -21.80 18.78
C SER A 244 2.58 -21.84 17.32
N PRO A 245 3.11 -22.77 16.53
CA PRO A 245 2.62 -22.97 15.17
C PRO A 245 1.29 -23.70 15.17
N ASN A 246 0.45 -23.34 14.21
CA ASN A 246 -0.82 -24.05 13.97
C ASN A 246 -1.13 -24.09 12.47
N VAL A 247 -2.27 -24.67 12.12
CA VAL A 247 -2.72 -24.85 10.72
C VAL A 247 -2.92 -23.50 9.99
N ASP A 248 -3.23 -22.44 10.73
CA ASP A 248 -3.55 -21.12 10.17
C ASP A 248 -2.34 -20.17 10.16
N GLY A 249 -1.20 -20.52 10.76
CA GLY A 249 -0.02 -19.68 10.82
C GLY A 249 0.89 -19.92 12.02
N VAL A 250 1.53 -18.85 12.50
CA VAL A 250 2.47 -18.88 13.63
C VAL A 250 2.07 -17.83 14.65
N LYS A 251 1.96 -18.25 15.91
CA LYS A 251 1.73 -17.38 17.05
C LYS A 251 3.00 -17.20 17.87
N PHE A 252 3.24 -15.98 18.30
CA PHE A 252 4.21 -15.65 19.34
C PHE A 252 3.47 -15.26 20.60
N LEU A 253 3.86 -15.82 21.72
CA LEU A 253 3.18 -15.65 23.00
C LEU A 253 4.18 -15.13 24.04
N ALA A 254 3.76 -14.14 24.79
CA ALA A 254 4.46 -13.69 25.99
C ALA A 254 3.50 -13.79 27.17
N TYR A 255 3.92 -14.52 28.19
CA TYR A 255 3.20 -14.64 29.45
C TYR A 255 4.08 -14.05 30.55
N ARG A 256 3.52 -13.13 31.29
CA ARG A 256 3.98 -12.70 32.60
C ARG A 256 2.78 -12.78 33.54
N ASP A 257 3.03 -12.77 34.83
CA ASP A 257 1.97 -12.88 35.83
C ASP A 257 0.86 -11.84 35.67
N ASP A 258 1.19 -10.70 35.05
CA ASP A 258 0.33 -9.53 34.95
C ASP A 258 -0.18 -9.21 33.54
N TYR A 259 0.31 -9.87 32.47
CA TYR A 259 -0.20 -9.61 31.10
C TYR A 259 0.03 -10.76 30.11
N GLU A 260 -0.89 -10.84 29.18
CA GLU A 260 -0.84 -11.77 28.05
C GLU A 260 -0.71 -10.96 26.74
N LYS A 261 0.35 -11.24 26.00
CA LYS A 261 0.61 -10.62 24.70
C LYS A 261 0.73 -11.73 23.64
N GLU A 262 -0.03 -11.60 22.56
CA GLU A 262 -0.03 -12.53 21.44
C GLU A 262 0.20 -11.76 20.12
N ILE A 263 1.13 -12.23 19.30
CA ILE A 263 1.22 -11.84 17.89
C ILE A 263 0.90 -13.05 17.04
N TYR A 264 0.01 -12.89 16.07
CA TYR A 264 -0.39 -13.94 15.16
C TYR A 264 -0.15 -13.57 13.71
N LEU A 265 0.81 -14.24 13.07
CA LEU A 265 1.09 -14.16 11.64
C LEU A 265 0.31 -15.27 10.94
N ARG A 266 -0.75 -14.92 10.21
CA ARG A 266 -1.64 -15.87 9.55
C ARG A 266 -1.22 -16.18 8.13
N ASN A 267 -1.57 -17.38 7.66
CA ASN A 267 -1.30 -17.82 6.29
C ASN A 267 -1.96 -16.96 5.21
N ASN A 268 -3.03 -16.25 5.53
CA ASN A 268 -3.74 -15.37 4.60
C ASN A 268 -3.25 -13.92 4.60
N GLY A 269 -2.12 -13.62 5.23
CA GLY A 269 -1.58 -12.26 5.24
C GLY A 269 -2.24 -11.32 6.24
N ILE A 270 -2.95 -11.85 7.23
CA ILE A 270 -3.42 -11.08 8.38
C ILE A 270 -2.40 -11.23 9.51
N CYS A 271 -1.86 -10.11 9.96
CA CYS A 271 -1.04 -10.03 11.17
C CYS A 271 -1.84 -9.31 12.25
N GLU A 272 -2.03 -9.95 13.40
CA GLU A 272 -2.72 -9.33 14.54
C GLU A 272 -1.84 -9.36 15.78
N ILE A 273 -1.86 -8.29 16.55
CA ILE A 273 -1.40 -8.28 17.93
C ILE A 273 -2.61 -8.18 18.83
N ASN A 274 -2.59 -8.95 19.91
CA ASN A 274 -3.58 -8.87 20.96
C ASN A 274 -2.87 -8.77 22.31
N ILE A 275 -3.19 -7.72 23.06
CA ILE A 275 -2.66 -7.49 24.40
C ILE A 275 -3.83 -7.32 25.33
N ARG A 276 -3.81 -8.07 26.39
CA ARG A 276 -4.72 -7.89 27.50
C ARG A 276 -4.29 -6.68 28.33
N LEU A 277 -5.20 -5.74 28.51
CA LEU A 277 -5.02 -4.56 29.33
C LEU A 277 -5.47 -4.92 30.76
N GLU A 278 -4.52 -5.28 31.60
CA GLU A 278 -4.79 -5.51 33.03
C GLU A 278 -4.05 -4.48 33.88
N ASP A 279 -4.43 -4.44 35.15
CA ASP A 279 -3.84 -3.52 36.11
C ASP A 279 -2.32 -3.71 36.18
N GLY A 280 -1.59 -2.68 35.93
CA GLY A 280 -0.13 -2.69 36.02
C GLY A 280 0.61 -1.90 34.96
N CYS A 281 0.56 -2.30 33.67
CA CYS A 281 1.40 -1.70 32.65
C CYS A 281 0.73 -0.59 31.84
N TYR A 282 -0.48 -0.84 31.36
CA TYR A 282 -1.17 0.07 30.42
C TYR A 282 -2.50 0.57 30.98
N LEU A 283 -3.05 -0.10 31.95
CA LEU A 283 -4.29 0.25 32.62
C LEU A 283 -4.07 0.20 34.13
N HIS A 284 -4.37 1.29 34.82
CA HIS A 284 -4.23 1.41 36.27
C HIS A 284 -5.56 1.71 36.92
N ASN A 285 -5.82 1.08 38.06
CA ASN A 285 -6.96 1.43 38.90
C ASN A 285 -6.48 2.26 40.09
N SER A 286 -6.85 3.53 40.12
CA SER A 286 -6.53 4.45 41.20
C SER A 286 -7.80 5.09 41.71
N ASN A 287 -8.09 4.93 43.01
CA ASN A 287 -9.27 5.48 43.66
C ASN A 287 -10.61 5.11 42.97
N ASN A 288 -10.77 3.86 42.58
CA ASN A 288 -11.92 3.35 41.82
C ASN A 288 -12.11 4.00 40.43
N LYS A 289 -11.06 4.54 39.85
CA LYS A 289 -11.06 5.07 38.50
C LYS A 289 -9.98 4.37 37.69
N TRP A 290 -10.37 3.86 36.54
CA TRP A 290 -9.45 3.27 35.58
C TRP A 290 -8.74 4.38 34.80
N GLN A 291 -7.43 4.27 34.64
CA GLN A 291 -6.60 5.19 33.88
C GLN A 291 -5.81 4.41 32.83
N LEU A 292 -5.94 4.80 31.56
CA LEU A 292 -5.29 4.17 30.41
C LEU A 292 -4.04 4.97 30.00
N SER A 293 -2.91 4.28 29.88
CA SER A 293 -1.65 4.86 29.38
C SER A 293 -1.64 4.90 27.85
N GLY A 294 -2.32 5.89 27.26
CA GLY A 294 -2.54 5.96 25.82
C GLY A 294 -1.24 6.04 25.01
N PHE A 295 -0.25 6.81 25.45
CA PHE A 295 1.03 6.92 24.75
C PHE A 295 1.83 5.60 24.77
N ALA A 296 1.85 4.91 25.91
CA ALA A 296 2.53 3.63 26.00
C ALA A 296 1.89 2.58 25.09
N ILE A 297 0.55 2.50 25.05
CA ILE A 297 -0.16 1.60 24.14
C ILE A 297 0.18 1.90 22.67
N TRP A 298 0.19 3.18 22.29
CA TRP A 298 0.54 3.54 20.93
C TRP A 298 1.94 3.13 20.55
N ASN A 299 2.95 3.55 21.32
CA ASN A 299 4.35 3.34 20.99
C ASN A 299 4.76 1.87 21.14
N ASP A 300 4.44 1.25 22.26
CA ASP A 300 4.98 -0.08 22.62
C ASP A 300 4.17 -1.23 22.01
N ILE A 301 2.93 -0.94 21.56
CA ILE A 301 2.04 -1.95 21.03
C ILE A 301 1.72 -1.69 19.58
N ILE A 302 1.01 -0.58 19.27
CA ILE A 302 0.41 -0.39 17.95
C ILE A 302 1.50 -0.10 16.92
N LEU A 303 2.33 0.89 17.16
CA LEU A 303 3.34 1.35 16.21
C LEU A 303 4.43 0.28 15.95
N GLU A 304 4.99 -0.28 17.04
CA GLU A 304 6.01 -1.34 16.94
C GLU A 304 5.46 -2.54 16.16
N HIS A 305 4.22 -2.93 16.46
CA HIS A 305 3.61 -4.08 15.81
C HIS A 305 3.31 -3.82 14.32
N ILE A 306 2.81 -2.64 13.96
CA ILE A 306 2.58 -2.30 12.55
C ILE A 306 3.87 -2.45 11.74
N ARG A 307 4.97 -1.89 12.22
CA ARG A 307 6.28 -1.98 11.56
C ARG A 307 6.77 -3.43 11.45
N TYR A 308 6.70 -4.17 12.55
CA TYR A 308 7.03 -5.59 12.58
C TYR A 308 6.23 -6.40 11.56
N SER A 309 4.92 -6.20 11.51
CA SER A 309 4.01 -6.95 10.64
C SER A 309 4.25 -6.64 9.16
N ILE A 310 4.45 -5.37 8.82
CA ILE A 310 4.74 -4.94 7.44
C ILE A 310 6.04 -5.55 6.94
N GLU A 311 7.10 -5.53 7.76
CA GLU A 311 8.37 -6.18 7.43
C GLU A 311 8.18 -7.67 7.11
N HIS A 312 7.37 -8.37 7.91
CA HIS A 312 7.12 -9.80 7.71
C HIS A 312 6.23 -10.09 6.51
N LEU A 313 5.19 -9.28 6.26
CA LEU A 313 4.37 -9.41 5.05
C LEU A 313 5.22 -9.26 3.78
N MET A 314 6.12 -8.28 3.76
CA MET A 314 7.06 -8.10 2.63
C MET A 314 8.02 -9.29 2.49
N LYS A 315 8.60 -9.78 3.60
CA LYS A 315 9.48 -10.97 3.60
C LYS A 315 8.78 -12.22 3.09
N PHE A 316 7.48 -12.37 3.37
CA PHE A 316 6.68 -13.49 2.87
C PHE A 316 6.28 -13.33 1.41
N GLY A 317 6.52 -12.17 0.80
CA GLY A 317 6.20 -11.90 -0.60
C GLY A 317 4.71 -11.68 -0.84
N TYR A 318 4.00 -11.07 0.13
CA TYR A 318 2.68 -10.51 -0.10
C TYR A 318 2.77 -9.24 -0.94
N GLY A 319 1.64 -8.85 -1.57
CA GLY A 319 1.55 -7.64 -2.38
C GLY A 319 1.95 -6.38 -1.60
N LYS A 320 2.18 -5.30 -2.32
CA LYS A 320 2.70 -4.05 -1.74
C LYS A 320 1.72 -3.31 -0.85
N LYS A 321 0.42 -3.51 -1.06
CA LYS A 321 -0.65 -2.80 -0.37
C LYS A 321 -1.11 -3.55 0.87
N ALA A 322 -1.39 -2.79 1.93
CA ALA A 322 -1.94 -3.31 3.17
C ALA A 322 -3.00 -2.37 3.77
N TYR A 323 -3.68 -2.86 4.78
CA TYR A 323 -4.64 -2.12 5.60
C TYR A 323 -4.23 -2.22 7.05
N ILE A 324 -4.26 -1.09 7.75
CA ILE A 324 -3.92 -1.01 9.18
C ILE A 324 -5.12 -0.49 9.97
N CYS A 325 -5.39 -1.08 11.12
CA CYS A 325 -6.44 -0.64 12.03
C CYS A 325 -6.19 -1.17 13.44
N PHE A 326 -6.93 -0.64 14.42
CA PHE A 326 -6.87 -1.09 15.82
C PHE A 326 -8.25 -1.18 16.47
N ASP A 327 -8.33 -1.97 17.54
CA ASP A 327 -9.49 -2.04 18.45
C ASP A 327 -9.01 -1.94 19.90
N ILE A 328 -9.71 -1.16 20.72
CA ILE A 328 -9.48 -1.09 22.16
C ILE A 328 -10.79 -1.37 22.88
N ALA A 329 -10.81 -2.37 23.74
CA ALA A 329 -11.89 -2.58 24.69
C ALA A 329 -11.43 -2.13 26.08
N CYS A 330 -12.22 -1.24 26.70
CA CYS A 330 -11.96 -0.70 28.01
C CYS A 330 -13.30 -0.42 28.72
N TYR A 331 -13.24 -0.04 29.98
CA TYR A 331 -14.45 0.38 30.67
C TYR A 331 -14.87 1.79 30.26
N GLU A 332 -16.18 2.01 30.10
CA GLU A 332 -16.75 3.34 29.98
C GLU A 332 -16.36 4.19 31.19
N GLY A 333 -16.00 5.45 30.97
CA GLY A 333 -15.49 6.34 31.99
C GLY A 333 -14.02 6.15 32.35
N THR A 334 -13.29 5.25 31.65
CA THR A 334 -11.83 5.16 31.76
C THR A 334 -11.20 6.49 31.42
N ILE A 335 -10.31 6.96 32.29
CA ILE A 335 -9.57 8.21 32.10
C ILE A 335 -8.34 7.93 31.26
N THR A 336 -8.05 8.78 30.28
CA THR A 336 -6.80 8.69 29.53
C THR A 336 -5.74 9.62 30.11
N ASP A 337 -4.50 9.12 30.16
CA ASP A 337 -3.36 9.95 30.56
C ASP A 337 -2.98 10.88 29.41
N SER A 338 -3.52 12.11 29.48
CA SER A 338 -3.25 13.15 28.48
C SER A 338 -2.09 14.06 28.88
N GLY A 339 -1.59 13.95 30.13
CA GLY A 339 -0.61 14.87 30.69
C GLY A 339 -1.14 16.29 30.91
N ASP A 340 -2.43 16.54 30.69
CA ASP A 340 -3.08 17.83 30.86
C ASP A 340 -3.90 17.89 32.16
N TYR A 341 -4.28 19.12 32.57
CA TYR A 341 -5.21 19.35 33.71
C TYR A 341 -6.56 18.68 33.44
N TYR A 342 -7.01 18.67 32.18
CA TYR A 342 -8.24 18.00 31.76
C TYR A 342 -7.90 16.54 31.38
N LYS A 343 -8.49 15.62 32.14
CA LYS A 343 -8.37 14.17 31.86
C LYS A 343 -9.61 13.72 31.09
N PRO A 344 -9.50 13.48 29.77
CA PRO A 344 -10.62 13.00 29.01
C PRO A 344 -11.07 11.62 29.48
N GLN A 345 -12.37 11.35 29.36
CA GLN A 345 -12.97 10.07 29.70
C GLN A 345 -13.45 9.40 28.42
N ILE A 346 -13.22 8.11 28.32
CA ILE A 346 -13.71 7.29 27.21
C ILE A 346 -15.22 7.08 27.39
N ASP A 347 -15.99 7.37 26.36
CA ASP A 347 -17.46 7.38 26.35
C ASP A 347 -18.08 6.05 25.90
N ARG A 348 -17.27 5.03 25.67
CA ARG A 348 -17.70 3.73 25.13
C ARG A 348 -16.80 2.58 25.59
N ASN A 349 -17.35 1.36 25.59
CA ASN A 349 -16.62 0.16 26.00
C ASN A 349 -15.74 -0.44 24.90
N LEU A 350 -15.96 -0.06 23.64
CA LEU A 350 -15.20 -0.53 22.48
C LEU A 350 -14.92 0.66 21.55
N ILE A 351 -13.65 0.87 21.25
CA ILE A 351 -13.16 1.79 20.25
C ILE A 351 -12.65 0.95 19.06
N MET A 352 -13.17 1.22 17.88
CA MET A 352 -12.69 0.65 16.62
C MET A 352 -12.25 1.78 15.71
N SER A 353 -10.98 1.78 15.28
CA SER A 353 -10.50 2.77 14.30
C SER A 353 -11.12 2.57 12.93
N SER A 354 -11.03 3.56 12.06
CA SER A 354 -11.21 3.35 10.63
C SER A 354 -10.15 2.36 10.11
N ILE A 355 -10.36 1.88 8.89
CA ILE A 355 -9.40 1.07 8.16
C ILE A 355 -8.56 2.05 7.33
N VAL A 356 -7.28 2.19 7.68
CA VAL A 356 -6.34 3.06 6.97
C VAL A 356 -5.57 2.23 5.96
N GLU A 357 -5.56 2.69 4.72
CA GLU A 357 -4.87 2.04 3.61
C GLU A 357 -3.40 2.46 3.56
N VAL A 358 -2.52 1.49 3.30
CA VAL A 358 -1.10 1.67 3.00
C VAL A 358 -0.89 1.29 1.55
N ASP A 359 -0.73 2.26 0.67
CA ASP A 359 -0.64 2.04 -0.78
C ASP A 359 0.62 1.28 -1.21
N ASP A 360 1.75 1.50 -0.54
CA ASP A 360 2.99 0.77 -0.78
C ASP A 360 3.75 0.56 0.52
N MET A 361 3.74 -0.69 1.03
CA MET A 361 4.48 -1.11 2.23
C MET A 361 6.00 -0.95 2.10
N SER A 362 6.54 -0.89 0.88
CA SER A 362 7.97 -0.69 0.63
C SER A 362 8.38 0.78 0.63
N SER A 363 7.42 1.70 0.59
CA SER A 363 7.64 3.14 0.67
C SER A 363 7.50 3.62 2.11
N GLU A 364 8.62 4.00 2.72
CA GLU A 364 8.61 4.50 4.10
C GLU A 364 7.80 5.79 4.25
N GLU A 365 7.77 6.64 3.22
CA GLU A 365 6.97 7.87 3.20
C GLU A 365 5.48 7.58 3.26
N MET A 366 4.98 6.68 2.38
CA MET A 366 3.56 6.28 2.35
C MET A 366 3.15 5.56 3.63
N LEU A 367 4.01 4.69 4.14
CA LEU A 367 3.78 4.00 5.41
C LEU A 367 3.66 5.00 6.57
N ASN A 368 4.59 5.95 6.67
CA ASN A 368 4.57 6.95 7.73
C ASN A 368 3.37 7.89 7.63
N GLU A 369 2.89 8.20 6.42
CA GLU A 369 1.65 8.96 6.22
C GLU A 369 0.43 8.18 6.74
N SER A 370 0.31 6.91 6.38
CA SER A 370 -0.78 6.05 6.86
C SER A 370 -0.74 5.86 8.38
N ILE A 371 0.44 5.69 8.96
CA ILE A 371 0.63 5.60 10.42
C ILE A 371 0.23 6.92 11.10
N ARG A 372 0.55 8.08 10.52
CA ARG A 372 0.12 9.40 11.05
C ARG A 372 -1.40 9.53 11.07
N ASN A 373 -2.08 9.10 10.02
CA ASN A 373 -3.53 9.13 9.94
C ASN A 373 -4.15 8.25 11.04
N LEU A 374 -3.64 7.02 11.22
CA LEU A 374 -4.10 6.12 12.26
C LEU A 374 -3.80 6.67 13.67
N ASN A 375 -2.62 7.27 13.86
CA ASN A 375 -2.23 7.93 15.11
C ASN A 375 -3.18 9.07 15.49
N TYR A 376 -3.52 9.91 14.52
CA TYR A 376 -4.48 10.99 14.73
C TYR A 376 -5.83 10.46 15.22
N GLU A 377 -6.38 9.44 14.57
CA GLU A 377 -7.63 8.80 15.00
C GLU A 377 -7.51 8.18 16.40
N TYR A 378 -6.38 7.54 16.69
CA TYR A 378 -6.14 6.93 17.99
C TYR A 378 -6.25 7.97 19.13
N PHE A 379 -5.52 9.08 19.03
CA PHE A 379 -5.55 10.11 20.07
C PHE A 379 -6.88 10.84 20.13
N MET A 380 -7.54 11.06 19.00
CA MET A 380 -8.89 11.62 18.98
C MET A 380 -9.89 10.70 19.66
N ALA A 381 -9.82 9.40 19.44
CA ALA A 381 -10.69 8.42 20.09
C ALA A 381 -10.48 8.34 21.60
N LEU A 382 -9.28 8.62 22.08
CA LEU A 382 -8.96 8.74 23.50
C LEU A 382 -9.28 10.13 24.09
N GLY A 383 -9.81 11.06 23.29
CA GLY A 383 -10.15 12.43 23.73
C GLY A 383 -8.95 13.35 23.89
N ILE A 384 -7.78 12.96 23.41
CA ILE A 384 -6.54 13.75 23.47
C ILE A 384 -6.50 14.70 22.27
N ARG A 385 -6.59 16.02 22.49
CA ARG A 385 -6.76 17.05 21.44
C ARG A 385 -5.54 17.95 21.22
N SER A 386 -4.42 17.70 21.85
CA SER A 386 -3.24 18.58 21.81
C SER A 386 -2.35 18.32 20.60
N GLU A 387 -2.29 19.27 19.65
CA GLU A 387 -1.37 19.20 18.50
C GLU A 387 0.11 19.11 18.89
N GLU A 388 0.52 19.71 20.00
CA GLU A 388 1.91 19.62 20.48
C GLU A 388 2.31 18.20 20.85
N LYS A 389 1.36 17.39 21.31
CA LYS A 389 1.61 15.97 21.65
C LYS A 389 1.65 15.07 20.40
N TYR A 390 0.92 15.41 19.36
CA TYR A 390 1.07 14.73 18.06
C TYR A 390 2.49 14.93 17.51
N LYS A 391 3.07 16.11 17.65
CA LYS A 391 4.44 16.41 17.21
C LYS A 391 5.53 15.64 17.98
N GLN A 392 5.31 15.33 19.25
CA GLN A 392 6.23 14.49 20.04
C GLN A 392 6.23 13.04 19.53
N VAL A 393 5.11 12.55 19.05
CA VAL A 393 5.00 11.21 18.43
C VAL A 393 5.57 11.22 17.02
N GLU A 394 5.39 12.31 16.25
CA GLU A 394 6.05 12.49 14.96
C GLU A 394 7.57 12.37 15.05
N THR A 395 8.18 12.89 16.12
CA THR A 395 9.64 12.76 16.33
C THR A 395 10.07 11.32 16.62
N ALA A 396 9.21 10.52 17.25
CA ALA A 396 9.46 9.10 17.50
C ALA A 396 9.28 8.21 16.25
N ILE A 397 8.54 8.67 15.25
CA ILE A 397 8.35 7.96 13.96
C ILE A 397 9.63 8.03 13.10
N TYR A 398 10.49 9.05 13.30
CA TYR A 398 11.70 9.31 12.50
C TYR A 398 13.01 8.82 13.16
N ILE A 399 12.97 8.15 14.30
CA ILE A 399 14.12 7.52 14.97
C ILE A 399 14.04 5.99 14.84
#